data_88ac28f4c1de108a698f1b396d116c58
#
_entry.id   88ac28f4c1de108a698f1b396d116c58
#
_cell.length_a   1.000
_cell.length_b   1.000
_cell.length_c   1.000
_cell.angle_alpha   90.00
_cell.angle_beta   90.00
_cell.angle_gamma   90.00
#
_symmetry.space_group_name_H-M   'P 1'
#
loop_
_entity.id
_entity.type
_entity.pdbx_description
1 polymer ?
#
loop_
_entity_poly.entity_id
_entity_poly.type
_entity_poly.pdbx_seq_one_letter_code
_entity_poly.pdbx_strand_id
1 'polypeptide(L)'
;MSEEAIKLAKNLLETDDNYIENIIALSRIGNEMYGQCWNTDYHVFGLIASETDHLPLNHVRLNCSEEFLVKADKELVETMKFYRSDVVSACNKIIRNINV
;
A
#
# COMPACT_ATOMS: atom_id res chain seq x y z
N MET A 1 8.15 -16.12 0.38
CA MET A 1 6.92 -15.37 0.69
C MET A 1 7.18 -14.22 1.60
N SER A 2 7.69 -14.56 2.76
CA SER A 2 7.99 -13.58 3.78
C SER A 2 9.07 -12.58 3.37
N GLU A 3 10.01 -12.98 2.54
CA GLU A 3 11.08 -12.09 2.08
C GLU A 3 10.55 -10.94 1.23
N GLU A 4 9.59 -11.21 0.36
CA GLU A 4 8.98 -10.17 -0.47
C GLU A 4 8.20 -9.18 0.38
N ALA A 5 7.44 -9.67 1.35
CA ALA A 5 6.68 -8.81 2.27
C ALA A 5 7.61 -7.91 3.08
N ILE A 6 8.72 -8.45 3.59
CA ILE A 6 9.71 -7.67 4.32
C ILE A 6 10.29 -6.57 3.44
N LYS A 7 10.66 -6.92 2.22
CA LYS A 7 11.25 -5.97 1.29
C LYS A 7 10.30 -4.81 1.00
N LEU A 8 9.04 -5.12 0.72
CA LEU A 8 8.02 -4.10 0.46
C LEU A 8 7.77 -3.25 1.69
N ALA A 9 7.68 -3.86 2.87
CA ALA A 9 7.48 -3.12 4.12
C ALA A 9 8.63 -2.17 4.40
N LYS A 10 9.87 -2.61 4.19
CA LYS A 10 11.05 -1.76 4.36
C LYS A 10 11.04 -0.60 3.37
N ASN A 11 10.65 -0.85 2.12
CA ASN A 11 10.56 0.21 1.12
C ASN A 11 9.54 1.27 1.52
N LEU A 12 8.40 0.85 2.08
CA LEU A 12 7.38 1.80 2.54
C LEU A 12 7.87 2.68 3.69
N LEU A 13 8.75 2.14 4.54
CA LEU A 13 9.33 2.90 5.66
C LEU A 13 10.43 3.87 5.21
N GLU A 14 11.14 3.54 4.15
CA GLU A 14 12.32 4.28 3.71
C GLU A 14 12.05 5.32 2.64
N THR A 15 11.04 5.11 1.79
CA THR A 15 10.79 5.98 0.63
C THR A 15 9.31 6.02 0.30
N ASP A 16 8.89 7.09 -0.39
CA ASP A 16 7.54 7.21 -0.91
C ASP A 16 7.44 6.76 -2.38
N ASP A 17 8.55 6.29 -2.97
CA ASP A 17 8.58 5.81 -4.34
C ASP A 17 7.73 4.54 -4.46
N ASN A 18 6.83 4.52 -5.45
CA ASN A 18 5.93 3.41 -5.69
C ASN A 18 5.10 3.02 -4.44
N TYR A 19 4.76 4.03 -3.62
CA TYR A 19 4.13 3.81 -2.32
C TYR A 19 2.84 3.01 -2.45
N ILE A 20 1.92 3.45 -3.29
CA ILE A 20 0.61 2.78 -3.45
C ILE A 20 0.77 1.41 -4.12
N GLU A 21 1.64 1.30 -5.10
CA GLU A 21 1.92 0.01 -5.76
C GLU A 21 2.44 -1.02 -4.75
N ASN A 22 3.32 -0.60 -3.84
CA ASN A 22 3.84 -1.47 -2.79
C ASN A 22 2.76 -1.87 -1.80
N ILE A 23 1.85 -0.95 -1.47
CA ILE A 23 0.72 -1.23 -0.59
C ILE A 23 -0.22 -2.26 -1.24
N ILE A 24 -0.52 -2.09 -2.52
CA ILE A 24 -1.38 -3.03 -3.25
C ILE A 24 -0.73 -4.42 -3.27
N ALA A 25 0.58 -4.48 -3.50
CA ALA A 25 1.31 -5.74 -3.49
C ALA A 25 1.24 -6.41 -2.11
N LEU A 26 1.37 -5.65 -1.03
CA LEU A 26 1.24 -6.19 0.33
C LEU A 26 -0.17 -6.69 0.62
N SER A 27 -1.20 -5.99 0.14
CA SER A 27 -2.58 -6.46 0.33
C SER A 27 -2.79 -7.79 -0.38
N ARG A 28 -2.20 -7.96 -1.57
CA ARG A 28 -2.28 -9.21 -2.32
C ARG A 28 -1.57 -10.35 -1.58
N ILE A 29 -0.39 -10.08 -1.02
CA ILE A 29 0.34 -11.07 -0.23
C ILE A 29 -0.49 -11.50 0.98
N GLY A 30 -1.13 -10.56 1.67
CA GLY A 30 -2.00 -10.86 2.80
C GLY A 30 -3.16 -11.75 2.40
N ASN A 31 -3.79 -11.48 1.26
CA ASN A 31 -4.87 -12.30 0.74
C ASN A 31 -4.40 -13.73 0.41
N GLU A 32 -3.20 -13.85 -0.16
CA GLU A 32 -2.64 -15.17 -0.49
C GLU A 32 -2.30 -15.97 0.76
N MET A 33 -1.76 -15.32 1.78
CA MET A 33 -1.34 -16.02 3.01
C MET A 33 -2.50 -16.45 3.89
N TYR A 34 -3.55 -15.64 3.96
CA TYR A 34 -4.63 -15.85 4.94
C TYR A 34 -5.99 -16.10 4.29
N GLY A 35 -6.06 -16.15 2.96
CA GLY A 35 -7.33 -16.22 2.23
C GLY A 35 -8.02 -14.86 2.11
N GLN A 36 -7.73 -13.95 3.04
CA GLN A 36 -8.19 -12.56 3.00
C GLN A 36 -7.32 -11.76 3.98
N CYS A 37 -7.15 -10.46 3.71
CA CYS A 37 -6.25 -9.63 4.53
C CYS A 37 -6.92 -9.02 5.77
N TRP A 38 -8.26 -9.06 5.86
CA TRP A 38 -9.00 -8.43 6.96
C TRP A 38 -8.67 -9.07 8.31
N ASN A 39 -8.51 -8.24 9.32
CA ASN A 39 -8.15 -8.65 10.68
C ASN A 39 -6.75 -9.30 10.78
N THR A 40 -5.88 -9.01 9.84
CA THR A 40 -4.47 -9.43 9.87
C THR A 40 -3.58 -8.20 9.90
N ASP A 41 -2.27 -8.40 10.00
CA ASP A 41 -1.30 -7.30 9.93
C ASP A 41 -1.33 -6.60 8.57
N TYR A 42 -2.00 -7.19 7.56
CA TYR A 42 -2.12 -6.63 6.22
C TYR A 42 -3.45 -5.88 6.01
N HIS A 43 -4.25 -5.74 7.05
CA HIS A 43 -5.58 -5.12 6.97
C HIS A 43 -5.54 -3.70 6.39
N VAL A 44 -4.62 -2.86 6.88
CA VAL A 44 -4.52 -1.47 6.43
C VAL A 44 -4.20 -1.38 4.93
N PHE A 45 -3.40 -2.31 4.43
CA PHE A 45 -3.06 -2.32 3.01
C PHE A 45 -4.28 -2.63 2.15
N GLY A 46 -5.15 -3.53 2.62
CA GLY A 46 -6.41 -3.82 1.94
C GLY A 46 -7.35 -2.63 1.93
N LEU A 47 -7.41 -1.89 3.05
CA LEU A 47 -8.23 -0.67 3.12
C LEU A 47 -7.76 0.38 2.11
N ILE A 48 -6.46 0.64 2.07
CA ILE A 48 -5.90 1.64 1.16
C ILE A 48 -6.09 1.19 -0.30
N ALA A 49 -5.82 -0.08 -0.60
CA ALA A 49 -6.00 -0.60 -1.95
C ALA A 49 -7.45 -0.42 -2.42
N SER A 50 -8.41 -0.68 -1.55
CA SER A 50 -9.83 -0.51 -1.84
C SER A 50 -10.19 0.95 -2.08
N GLU A 51 -9.68 1.86 -1.24
CA GLU A 51 -9.98 3.29 -1.35
C GLU A 51 -9.32 3.96 -2.56
N THR A 52 -8.25 3.39 -3.07
CA THR A 52 -7.48 3.99 -4.18
C THR A 52 -7.64 3.24 -5.50
N ASP A 53 -8.49 2.22 -5.57
CA ASP A 53 -8.63 1.41 -6.78
C ASP A 53 -9.16 2.20 -7.97
N HIS A 54 -9.86 3.31 -7.74
CA HIS A 54 -10.37 4.19 -8.80
C HIS A 54 -9.33 5.21 -9.29
N LEU A 55 -8.18 5.31 -8.62
CA LEU A 55 -7.16 6.29 -8.98
C LEU A 55 -6.20 5.73 -10.03
N PRO A 56 -5.74 6.56 -10.98
CA PRO A 56 -4.83 6.08 -12.01
C PRO A 56 -3.43 5.82 -11.47
N LEU A 57 -2.87 4.67 -11.83
CA LEU A 57 -1.52 4.27 -11.44
C LEU A 57 -0.74 3.91 -12.70
N ASN A 58 0.58 4.10 -12.64
CA ASN A 58 1.52 3.67 -13.69
C ASN A 58 1.11 4.15 -15.09
N HIS A 59 1.05 3.24 -16.06
CA HIS A 59 0.79 3.56 -17.45
C HIS A 59 -0.62 4.12 -17.70
N VAL A 60 -1.57 3.86 -16.82
CA VAL A 60 -2.93 4.41 -16.97
C VAL A 60 -2.90 5.93 -16.89
N ARG A 61 -1.97 6.49 -16.14
CA ARG A 61 -1.83 7.95 -16.00
C ARG A 61 -1.58 8.65 -17.34
N LEU A 62 -0.95 7.98 -18.27
CA LEU A 62 -0.65 8.55 -19.60
C LEU A 62 -1.90 8.88 -20.40
N ASN A 63 -3.03 8.24 -20.07
CA ASN A 63 -4.29 8.44 -20.76
C ASN A 63 -5.23 9.39 -20.02
N CYS A 64 -4.76 10.00 -18.93
CA CYS A 64 -5.57 10.90 -18.11
C CYS A 64 -5.22 12.36 -18.41
N SER A 65 -6.22 13.24 -18.27
CA SER A 65 -5.97 14.69 -18.42
C SER A 65 -5.14 15.20 -17.24
N GLU A 66 -4.44 16.30 -17.45
CA GLU A 66 -3.63 16.92 -16.41
C GLU A 66 -4.49 17.35 -15.22
N GLU A 67 -5.67 17.91 -15.48
CA GLU A 67 -6.61 18.30 -14.41
C GLU A 67 -7.04 17.11 -13.57
N PHE A 68 -7.33 15.98 -14.22
CA PHE A 68 -7.72 14.77 -13.52
C PHE A 68 -6.59 14.26 -12.63
N LEU A 69 -5.35 14.29 -13.15
CA LEU A 69 -4.18 13.83 -12.39
C LEU A 69 -3.92 14.70 -11.17
N VAL A 70 -4.10 16.02 -11.27
CA VAL A 70 -3.93 16.92 -10.12
C VAL A 70 -4.90 16.54 -9.00
N LYS A 71 -6.15 16.30 -9.33
CA LYS A 71 -7.16 15.91 -8.35
C LYS A 71 -6.89 14.54 -7.76
N ALA A 72 -6.52 13.59 -8.62
CA ALA A 72 -6.21 12.22 -8.19
C ALA A 72 -5.00 12.20 -7.26
N ASP A 73 -3.95 12.94 -7.57
CA ASP A 73 -2.74 13.01 -6.76
C ASP A 73 -3.02 13.66 -5.40
N LYS A 74 -3.90 14.66 -5.35
CA LYS A 74 -4.29 15.28 -4.09
C LYS A 74 -5.01 14.28 -3.19
N GLU A 75 -5.95 13.53 -3.76
CA GLU A 75 -6.69 12.50 -3.03
C GLU A 75 -5.73 11.41 -2.51
N LEU A 76 -4.77 11.03 -3.36
CA LEU A 76 -3.78 10.03 -2.99
C LEU A 76 -2.92 10.49 -1.80
N VAL A 77 -2.45 11.73 -1.83
CA VAL A 77 -1.65 12.30 -0.74
C VAL A 77 -2.45 12.35 0.56
N GLU A 78 -3.72 12.73 0.49
CA GLU A 78 -4.59 12.78 1.66
C GLU A 78 -4.81 11.39 2.25
N THR A 79 -5.02 10.38 1.41
CA THR A 79 -5.17 8.99 1.85
C THR A 79 -3.88 8.50 2.51
N MET A 80 -2.72 8.78 1.92
CA MET A 80 -1.43 8.41 2.47
C MET A 80 -1.24 9.03 3.86
N LYS A 81 -1.55 10.30 4.02
CA LYS A 81 -1.42 10.99 5.32
C LYS A 81 -2.35 10.40 6.37
N PHE A 82 -3.57 10.09 5.97
CA PHE A 82 -4.57 9.53 6.90
C PHE A 82 -4.13 8.19 7.47
N TYR A 83 -3.55 7.34 6.64
CA TYR A 83 -3.17 5.99 7.05
C TYR A 83 -1.71 5.83 7.44
N ARG A 84 -0.92 6.91 7.40
CA ARG A 84 0.54 6.82 7.57
C ARG A 84 0.96 6.08 8.82
N SER A 85 0.40 6.42 9.97
CA SER A 85 0.78 5.78 11.23
C SER A 85 0.39 4.31 11.25
N ASP A 86 -0.77 3.97 10.68
CA ASP A 86 -1.21 2.57 10.60
C ASP A 86 -0.32 1.76 9.67
N VAL A 87 0.12 2.36 8.56
CA VAL A 87 1.05 1.71 7.63
C VAL A 87 2.39 1.45 8.32
N VAL A 88 2.93 2.44 9.02
CA VAL A 88 4.20 2.28 9.75
C VAL A 88 4.09 1.17 10.77
N SER A 89 3.01 1.15 11.54
CA SER A 89 2.77 0.10 12.54
C SER A 89 2.68 -1.29 11.89
N ALA A 90 1.93 -1.40 10.79
CA ALA A 90 1.79 -2.67 10.08
C ALA A 90 3.12 -3.16 9.51
N CYS A 91 3.89 -2.26 8.90
CA CYS A 91 5.20 -2.60 8.36
C CYS A 91 6.14 -3.11 9.44
N ASN A 92 6.16 -2.47 10.60
CA ASN A 92 6.99 -2.90 11.72
C ASN A 92 6.57 -4.28 12.22
N LYS A 93 5.28 -4.57 12.27
CA LYS A 93 4.79 -5.89 12.68
C LYS A 93 5.20 -6.97 11.69
N ILE A 94 5.09 -6.69 10.40
CA ILE A 94 5.48 -7.65 9.35
C ILE A 94 6.97 -7.96 9.47
N ILE A 95 7.81 -6.95 9.59
CA ILE A 95 9.26 -7.12 9.69
C ILE A 95 9.62 -7.91 10.96
N ARG A 96 8.97 -7.60 12.07
CA ARG A 96 9.24 -8.25 13.36
C ARG A 96 8.78 -9.71 13.38
N ASN A 97 7.59 -9.99 12.85
CA ASN A 97 7.01 -11.34 12.89
C ASN A 97 7.79 -12.34 12.05
N ILE A 98 8.46 -11.89 11.03
CA ILE A 98 9.20 -12.77 10.13
C ILE A 98 10.56 -13.17 10.72
N ASN A 99 11.04 -12.43 11.70
CA ASN A 99 12.32 -12.68 12.35
C ASN A 99 12.21 -13.57 13.60
N VAL A 100 11.03 -14.10 13.85
CA VAL A 100 10.82 -14.99 15.03
C VAL A 100 11.02 -16.45 14.67
#